data_922db284db70de0ce412a6c8f4b6c4cc
#
_entry.id   922db284db70de0ce412a6c8f4b6c4cc
#
_cell.length_a   1.000
_cell.length_b   1.000
_cell.length_c   1.000
_cell.angle_alpha   90.00
_cell.angle_beta   90.00
_cell.angle_gamma   90.00
#
_symmetry.space_group_name_H-M   'P 1'
#
loop_
_entity.id
_entity.type
_entity.pdbx_description
1 polymer ?
#
loop_
_entity_poly.entity_id
_entity_poly.type
_entity_poly.pdbx_seq_one_letter_code
_entity_poly.pdbx_strand_id
1 'polypeptide(L)'
;MNKIFFITFVALSLFMSFSVSAQDTGKRKHFDREAFQAKRNAFIMAEVGLTPDEAALFIPLSDELKKKKFELGRSYRKFVNEIRSKKNPTDAEYTRAVDDYLDLCIEEAKLEKEYAEKFKKIISPEKLFKYQGAELKFAREYMRSSRMERKN
;
A
#
# COMPACT_ATOMS: atom_id res chain seq x y z
N MET A 1 15.18 -66.62 -31.47
CA MET A 1 15.68 -66.03 -30.17
C MET A 1 16.01 -64.58 -30.48
N ASN A 2 15.40 -63.60 -29.90
CA ASN A 2 15.74 -62.18 -29.73
C ASN A 2 14.57 -61.18 -29.94
N LYS A 3 13.32 -61.61 -29.80
CA LYS A 3 12.19 -60.65 -29.79
C LYS A 3 11.63 -60.37 -28.41
N ILE A 4 12.06 -61.08 -27.39
CA ILE A 4 11.56 -60.93 -25.99
C ILE A 4 12.39 -59.94 -25.20
N PHE A 5 13.65 -59.69 -25.57
CA PHE A 5 14.52 -58.76 -24.86
C PHE A 5 14.25 -57.26 -25.13
N PHE A 6 13.53 -56.96 -26.24
CA PHE A 6 13.23 -55.55 -26.58
C PHE A 6 12.01 -54.98 -25.89
N ILE A 7 11.15 -55.83 -25.35
CA ILE A 7 9.89 -55.38 -24.74
C ILE A 7 10.09 -55.01 -23.26
N THR A 8 11.08 -55.58 -22.61
CA THR A 8 11.39 -55.30 -21.17
C THR A 8 12.18 -54.02 -20.95
N PHE A 9 12.80 -53.46 -21.99
CA PHE A 9 13.58 -52.21 -21.82
C PHE A 9 12.76 -50.92 -22.04
N VAL A 10 11.60 -51.02 -22.68
CA VAL A 10 10.68 -49.88 -22.93
C VAL A 10 9.76 -49.64 -21.74
N ALA A 11 9.51 -50.62 -20.89
CA ALA A 11 8.62 -50.50 -19.74
C ALA A 11 9.29 -49.84 -18.50
N LEU A 12 10.65 -49.70 -18.49
CA LEU A 12 11.38 -49.14 -17.34
C LEU A 12 11.70 -47.65 -17.48
N SER A 13 11.40 -47.04 -18.64
CA SER A 13 11.67 -45.61 -18.89
C SER A 13 10.49 -44.68 -18.62
N LEU A 14 9.34 -45.20 -18.17
CA LEU A 14 8.09 -44.43 -17.97
C LEU A 14 7.80 -44.08 -16.49
N PHE A 15 8.73 -44.37 -15.56
CA PHE A 15 8.50 -44.12 -14.14
C PHE A 15 9.37 -43.03 -13.50
N MET A 16 10.04 -42.20 -14.33
CA MET A 16 10.83 -41.08 -13.82
C MET A 16 10.37 -39.75 -14.38
N SER A 17 9.16 -39.32 -14.06
CA SER A 17 8.74 -37.93 -14.32
C SER A 17 7.58 -37.52 -13.43
N PHE A 18 7.69 -37.72 -12.12
CA PHE A 18 6.84 -37.03 -11.15
C PHE A 18 7.70 -36.54 -9.98
N SER A 19 8.64 -35.64 -10.30
CA SER A 19 9.14 -34.71 -9.30
C SER A 19 8.28 -33.47 -9.39
N VAL A 20 7.09 -33.55 -8.80
CA VAL A 20 6.32 -32.35 -8.44
C VAL A 20 7.13 -31.66 -7.35
N SER A 21 7.92 -30.70 -7.74
CA SER A 21 8.45 -29.69 -6.83
C SER A 21 7.29 -28.80 -6.36
N ALA A 22 6.55 -29.28 -5.37
CA ALA A 22 5.72 -28.43 -4.54
C ALA A 22 6.63 -27.65 -3.60
N GLN A 23 7.40 -26.70 -4.12
CA GLN A 23 7.98 -25.61 -3.35
C GLN A 23 7.10 -24.38 -3.60
N ASP A 24 5.89 -24.42 -3.06
CA ASP A 24 5.16 -23.20 -2.77
C ASP A 24 5.77 -22.60 -1.50
N THR A 25 6.98 -22.04 -1.66
CA THR A 25 7.49 -21.06 -0.73
C THR A 25 6.57 -19.86 -0.85
N GLY A 26 5.67 -19.70 0.11
CA GLY A 26 4.78 -18.55 0.24
C GLY A 26 5.55 -17.24 0.12
N LYS A 27 5.85 -16.85 -1.11
CA LYS A 27 6.38 -15.53 -1.45
C LYS A 27 5.33 -14.55 -0.96
N ARG A 28 5.58 -13.90 0.18
CA ARG A 28 4.83 -12.70 0.56
C ARG A 28 4.76 -11.84 -0.69
N LYS A 29 3.57 -11.70 -1.28
CA LYS A 29 3.38 -10.84 -2.46
C LYS A 29 4.03 -9.52 -2.13
N HIS A 30 5.09 -9.17 -2.85
CA HIS A 30 5.76 -7.87 -2.68
C HIS A 30 4.71 -6.80 -2.93
N PHE A 31 4.58 -5.84 -2.00
CA PHE A 31 3.63 -4.75 -2.16
C PHE A 31 4.07 -3.92 -3.37
N ASP A 32 3.27 -3.98 -4.43
CA ASP A 32 3.47 -3.20 -5.64
C ASP A 32 2.95 -1.78 -5.40
N ARG A 33 3.89 -0.89 -5.11
CA ARG A 33 3.61 0.52 -4.81
C ARG A 33 3.03 1.25 -6.03
N GLU A 34 3.52 0.95 -7.23
CA GLU A 34 3.08 1.60 -8.46
C GLU A 34 1.65 1.21 -8.80
N ALA A 35 1.35 -0.09 -8.77
CA ALA A 35 -0.02 -0.58 -8.96
C ALA A 35 -0.98 -0.04 -7.90
N PHE A 36 -0.57 0.06 -6.64
CA PHE A 36 -1.37 0.69 -5.59
C PHE A 36 -1.65 2.16 -5.91
N GLN A 37 -0.64 2.91 -6.31
CA GLN A 37 -0.77 4.34 -6.60
C GLN A 37 -1.64 4.58 -7.83
N ALA A 38 -1.50 3.76 -8.89
CA ALA A 38 -2.35 3.82 -10.07
C ALA A 38 -3.82 3.56 -9.73
N LYS A 39 -4.12 2.53 -8.94
CA LYS A 39 -5.48 2.22 -8.46
C LYS A 39 -6.07 3.38 -7.64
N ARG A 40 -5.28 3.94 -6.73
CA ARG A 40 -5.72 5.09 -5.92
C ARG A 40 -6.03 6.29 -6.82
N ASN A 41 -5.14 6.64 -7.73
CA ASN A 41 -5.31 7.81 -8.57
C ASN A 41 -6.52 7.68 -9.48
N ALA A 42 -6.74 6.51 -10.09
CA ALA A 42 -7.95 6.22 -10.87
C ALA A 42 -9.22 6.34 -10.01
N PHE A 43 -9.20 5.82 -8.78
CA PHE A 43 -10.33 5.94 -7.85
C PHE A 43 -10.63 7.39 -7.48
N ILE A 44 -9.59 8.18 -7.13
CA ILE A 44 -9.75 9.60 -6.78
C ILE A 44 -10.30 10.39 -7.96
N MET A 45 -9.79 10.17 -9.16
CA MET A 45 -10.29 10.83 -10.37
C MET A 45 -11.79 10.58 -10.58
N ALA A 46 -12.23 9.34 -10.45
CA ALA A 46 -13.61 8.95 -10.63
C ALA A 46 -14.53 9.48 -9.52
N GLU A 47 -14.13 9.32 -8.24
CA GLU A 47 -14.95 9.70 -7.08
C GLU A 47 -15.12 11.22 -6.95
N VAL A 48 -14.07 11.98 -7.26
CA VAL A 48 -14.08 13.44 -7.22
C VAL A 48 -14.71 14.05 -8.49
N GLY A 49 -14.71 13.31 -9.59
CA GLY A 49 -15.17 13.78 -10.90
C GLY A 49 -14.18 14.78 -11.52
N LEU A 50 -12.88 14.47 -11.45
CA LEU A 50 -11.85 15.32 -12.05
C LEU A 50 -11.90 15.22 -13.59
N THR A 51 -11.83 16.38 -14.26
CA THR A 51 -11.54 16.38 -15.71
C THR A 51 -10.10 15.95 -15.98
N PRO A 52 -9.74 15.55 -17.22
CA PRO A 52 -8.35 15.22 -17.56
C PRO A 52 -7.35 16.35 -17.23
N ASP A 53 -7.72 17.60 -17.49
CA ASP A 53 -6.87 18.77 -17.22
C ASP A 53 -6.69 19.01 -15.72
N GLU A 54 -7.78 18.92 -14.94
CA GLU A 54 -7.70 19.00 -13.49
C GLU A 54 -6.87 17.87 -12.90
N ALA A 55 -7.04 16.64 -13.40
CA ALA A 55 -6.29 15.48 -12.93
C ALA A 55 -4.79 15.61 -13.20
N ALA A 56 -4.41 16.14 -14.37
CA ALA A 56 -3.02 16.34 -14.74
C ALA A 56 -2.26 17.26 -13.76
N LEU A 57 -2.97 18.24 -13.16
CA LEU A 57 -2.41 19.17 -12.18
C LEU A 57 -2.60 18.70 -10.73
N PHE A 58 -3.76 18.13 -10.43
CA PHE A 58 -4.16 17.77 -9.06
C PHE A 58 -3.45 16.52 -8.56
N ILE A 59 -3.36 15.46 -9.37
CA ILE A 59 -2.82 14.16 -8.93
C ILE A 59 -1.36 14.27 -8.51
N PRO A 60 -0.43 14.87 -9.29
CA PRO A 60 0.95 15.04 -8.86
C PRO A 60 1.07 15.82 -7.55
N LEU A 61 0.27 16.88 -7.37
CA LEU A 61 0.27 17.69 -6.17
C LEU A 61 -0.26 16.92 -4.93
N SER A 62 -1.28 16.10 -5.13
CA SER A 62 -1.81 15.18 -4.10
C SER A 62 -0.78 14.13 -3.70
N ASP A 63 -0.03 13.58 -4.66
CA ASP A 63 1.02 12.61 -4.40
C ASP A 63 2.22 13.25 -3.67
N GLU A 64 2.54 14.50 -4.00
CA GLU A 64 3.56 15.29 -3.28
C GLU A 64 3.18 15.50 -1.81
N LEU A 65 1.93 15.90 -1.53
CA LEU A 65 1.41 16.03 -0.17
C LEU A 65 1.59 14.72 0.61
N LYS A 66 1.18 13.60 0.02
CA LYS A 66 1.33 12.27 0.67
C LYS A 66 2.78 11.91 0.95
N LYS A 67 3.67 12.20 0.03
CA LYS A 67 5.11 11.99 0.23
C LYS A 67 5.64 12.82 1.39
N LYS A 68 5.30 14.10 1.45
CA LYS A 68 5.71 14.99 2.55
C LYS A 68 5.16 14.54 3.91
N LYS A 69 3.88 14.15 3.99
CA LYS A 69 3.30 13.59 5.23
C LYS A 69 4.02 12.29 5.65
N PHE A 70 4.34 11.41 4.70
CA PHE A 70 5.12 10.22 4.99
C PHE A 70 6.52 10.52 5.51
N GLU A 71 7.20 11.52 4.96
CA GLU A 71 8.53 11.94 5.41
C GLU A 71 8.46 12.59 6.79
N LEU A 72 7.48 13.45 7.02
CA LEU A 72 7.22 14.11 8.30
C LEU A 72 7.06 13.08 9.44
N GLY A 73 6.27 12.03 9.24
CA GLY A 73 6.05 10.98 10.24
C GLY A 73 7.18 9.94 10.36
N ARG A 74 8.30 10.08 9.64
CA ARG A 74 9.36 9.04 9.62
C ARG A 74 10.02 8.82 10.98
N SER A 75 10.40 9.89 11.65
CA SER A 75 11.05 9.83 12.99
C SER A 75 10.13 9.23 14.03
N TYR A 76 8.88 9.66 14.06
CA TYR A 76 7.85 9.12 14.95
C TYR A 76 7.66 7.61 14.74
N ARG A 77 7.48 7.15 13.49
CA ARG A 77 7.34 5.70 13.20
C ARG A 77 8.56 4.89 13.63
N LYS A 78 9.77 5.45 13.45
CA LYS A 78 11.00 4.80 13.91
C LYS A 78 10.99 4.65 15.43
N PHE A 79 10.71 5.72 16.15
CA PHE A 79 10.66 5.72 17.61
C PHE A 79 9.59 4.76 18.16
N VAL A 80 8.38 4.76 17.59
CA VAL A 80 7.32 3.82 17.99
C VAL A 80 7.73 2.36 17.76
N ASN A 81 8.42 2.06 16.65
CA ASN A 81 8.92 0.70 16.40
C ASN A 81 10.01 0.30 17.41
N GLU A 82 10.88 1.21 17.81
CA GLU A 82 11.87 0.99 18.88
C GLU A 82 11.18 0.65 20.21
N ILE A 83 10.17 1.44 20.62
CA ILE A 83 9.38 1.16 21.84
C ILE A 83 8.73 -0.23 21.76
N ARG A 84 8.08 -0.57 20.64
CA ARG A 84 7.39 -1.86 20.45
C ARG A 84 8.33 -3.06 20.51
N SER A 85 9.60 -2.88 20.17
CA SER A 85 10.62 -3.93 20.23
C SER A 85 11.24 -4.11 21.61
N LYS A 86 11.07 -3.16 22.53
CA LYS A 86 11.58 -3.22 23.90
C LYS A 86 10.73 -4.18 24.75
N LYS A 87 11.40 -4.94 25.61
CA LYS A 87 10.71 -5.81 26.58
C LYS A 87 9.98 -5.01 27.66
N ASN A 88 10.58 -3.91 28.13
CA ASN A 88 10.05 -3.05 29.17
C ASN A 88 10.29 -1.57 28.80
N PRO A 89 9.43 -0.95 28.00
CA PRO A 89 9.47 0.49 27.79
C PRO A 89 9.13 1.24 29.07
N THR A 90 9.72 2.42 29.27
CA THR A 90 9.48 3.28 30.44
C THR A 90 8.24 4.15 30.24
N ASP A 91 7.63 4.64 31.32
CA ASP A 91 6.52 5.59 31.26
C ASP A 91 6.91 6.88 30.52
N ALA A 92 8.14 7.34 30.69
CA ALA A 92 8.65 8.51 29.95
C ALA A 92 8.70 8.29 28.44
N GLU A 93 9.02 7.06 27.96
CA GLU A 93 8.99 6.73 26.54
C GLU A 93 7.58 6.66 25.99
N TYR A 94 6.62 6.15 26.77
CA TYR A 94 5.22 6.18 26.38
C TYR A 94 4.68 7.62 26.33
N THR A 95 4.98 8.45 27.33
CA THR A 95 4.59 9.86 27.34
C THR A 95 5.14 10.59 26.12
N ARG A 96 6.44 10.44 25.86
CA ARG A 96 7.06 11.02 24.67
C ARG A 96 6.42 10.56 23.37
N ALA A 97 6.04 9.27 23.27
CA ALA A 97 5.38 8.77 22.05
C ALA A 97 4.01 9.42 21.82
N VAL A 98 3.29 9.76 22.91
CA VAL A 98 2.01 10.49 22.82
C VAL A 98 2.25 11.93 22.38
N ASP A 99 3.22 12.62 22.99
CA ASP A 99 3.54 14.01 22.65
C ASP A 99 4.02 14.13 21.20
N ASP A 100 4.99 13.30 20.78
CA ASP A 100 5.50 13.26 19.41
C ASP A 100 4.37 12.95 18.38
N TYR A 101 3.36 12.16 18.76
CA TYR A 101 2.19 11.90 17.92
C TYR A 101 1.31 13.13 17.76
N LEU A 102 1.04 13.83 18.85
CA LEU A 102 0.20 15.03 18.81
C LEU A 102 0.88 16.14 18.00
N ASP A 103 2.19 16.33 18.18
CA ASP A 103 2.98 17.26 17.38
C ASP A 103 2.95 16.90 15.90
N LEU A 104 3.10 15.61 15.56
CA LEU A 104 2.98 15.14 14.20
C LEU A 104 1.60 15.46 13.60
N CYS A 105 0.51 15.24 14.35
CA CYS A 105 -0.84 15.57 13.89
C CYS A 105 -1.00 17.07 13.60
N ILE A 106 -0.43 17.93 14.43
CA ILE A 106 -0.45 19.38 14.23
C ILE A 106 0.30 19.77 12.95
N GLU A 107 1.50 19.23 12.76
CA GLU A 107 2.31 19.54 11.58
C GLU A 107 1.68 18.96 10.27
N GLU A 108 1.08 17.78 10.33
CA GLU A 108 0.32 17.22 9.20
C GLU A 108 -0.89 18.10 8.85
N ALA A 109 -1.62 18.61 9.85
CA ALA A 109 -2.77 19.50 9.62
C ALA A 109 -2.34 20.85 9.02
N LYS A 110 -1.20 21.41 9.43
CA LYS A 110 -0.63 22.62 8.81
C LYS A 110 -0.28 22.38 7.34
N LEU A 111 0.36 21.27 7.06
CA LEU A 111 0.73 20.87 5.70
C LEU A 111 -0.51 20.65 4.82
N GLU A 112 -1.54 19.97 5.34
CA GLU A 112 -2.81 19.79 4.63
C GLU A 112 -3.49 21.12 4.32
N LYS A 113 -3.46 22.06 5.25
CA LYS A 113 -4.00 23.42 5.03
C LYS A 113 -3.24 24.16 3.92
N GLU A 114 -1.91 24.08 3.90
CA GLU A 114 -1.09 24.67 2.83
C GLU A 114 -1.47 24.09 1.46
N TYR A 115 -1.60 22.77 1.37
CA TYR A 115 -1.96 22.11 0.11
C TYR A 115 -3.41 22.35 -0.29
N ALA A 116 -4.32 22.51 0.66
CA ALA A 116 -5.69 22.89 0.36
C ALA A 116 -5.76 24.23 -0.39
N GLU A 117 -4.93 25.23 -0.04
CA GLU A 117 -4.84 26.48 -0.79
C GLU A 117 -4.31 26.31 -2.21
N LYS A 118 -3.43 25.35 -2.44
CA LYS A 118 -2.95 24.99 -3.79
C LYS A 118 -4.05 24.27 -4.59
N PHE A 119 -4.77 23.32 -3.96
CA PHE A 119 -5.87 22.59 -4.58
C PHE A 119 -7.04 23.49 -5.01
N LYS A 120 -7.38 24.49 -4.21
CA LYS A 120 -8.43 25.50 -4.53
C LYS A 120 -8.16 26.26 -5.83
N LYS A 121 -6.92 26.31 -6.29
CA LYS A 121 -6.55 26.95 -7.57
C LYS A 121 -6.75 26.03 -8.78
N ILE A 122 -6.96 24.73 -8.54
CA ILE A 122 -7.04 23.69 -9.58
C ILE A 122 -8.45 23.15 -9.70
N ILE A 123 -9.13 22.92 -8.58
CA ILE A 123 -10.44 22.30 -8.54
C ILE A 123 -11.44 23.14 -7.74
N SER A 124 -12.74 22.94 -8.02
CA SER A 124 -13.80 23.65 -7.32
C SER A 124 -13.87 23.25 -5.83
N PRO A 125 -14.46 24.11 -4.96
CA PRO A 125 -14.69 23.79 -3.55
C PRO A 125 -15.47 22.48 -3.33
N GLU A 126 -16.45 22.17 -4.18
CA GLU A 126 -17.21 20.93 -4.14
C GLU A 126 -16.31 19.71 -4.39
N LYS A 127 -15.45 19.77 -5.40
CA LYS A 127 -14.49 18.70 -5.72
C LYS A 127 -13.46 18.52 -4.60
N LEU A 128 -13.01 19.61 -4.00
CA LEU A 128 -12.08 19.55 -2.87
C LEU A 128 -12.73 18.87 -1.64
N PHE A 129 -14.00 19.18 -1.37
CA PHE A 129 -14.76 18.50 -0.32
C PHE A 129 -14.92 17.00 -0.59
N LYS A 130 -15.28 16.63 -1.84
CA LYS A 130 -15.35 15.21 -2.25
C LYS A 130 -14.00 14.49 -2.08
N TYR A 131 -12.90 15.16 -2.40
CA TYR A 131 -11.56 14.58 -2.26
C TYR A 131 -11.24 14.16 -0.83
N GLN A 132 -11.62 14.95 0.18
CA GLN A 132 -11.40 14.58 1.58
C GLN A 132 -12.07 13.24 1.94
N GLY A 133 -13.31 13.03 1.45
CA GLY A 133 -14.04 11.77 1.64
C GLY A 133 -13.49 10.62 0.81
N ALA A 134 -13.04 10.90 -0.41
CA ALA A 134 -12.56 9.90 -1.37
C ALA A 134 -11.30 9.16 -0.86
N GLU A 135 -10.38 9.85 -0.21
CA GLU A 135 -9.19 9.24 0.38
C GLU A 135 -9.53 8.19 1.45
N LEU A 136 -10.46 8.53 2.35
CA LEU A 136 -10.93 7.60 3.38
C LEU A 136 -11.70 6.42 2.80
N LYS A 137 -12.49 6.67 1.75
CA LYS A 137 -13.26 5.64 1.05
C LYS A 137 -12.33 4.67 0.35
N PHE A 138 -11.34 5.16 -0.39
CA PHE A 138 -10.32 4.32 -1.02
C PHE A 138 -9.58 3.45 -0.02
N ALA A 139 -9.11 4.01 1.10
CA ALA A 139 -8.40 3.26 2.12
C ALA A 139 -9.24 2.09 2.67
N ARG A 140 -10.54 2.33 2.94
CA ARG A 140 -11.47 1.29 3.42
C ARG A 140 -11.70 0.19 2.39
N GLU A 141 -11.94 0.56 1.14
CA GLU A 141 -12.19 -0.39 0.06
C GLU A 141 -10.96 -1.24 -0.25
N TYR A 142 -9.78 -0.62 -0.29
CA TYR A 142 -8.52 -1.32 -0.49
C TYR A 142 -8.22 -2.32 0.62
N MET A 143 -8.44 -1.95 1.89
CA MET A 143 -8.26 -2.86 3.03
C MET A 143 -9.26 -4.02 3.00
N ARG A 144 -10.49 -3.77 2.56
CA ARG A 144 -11.53 -4.80 2.41
C ARG A 144 -11.16 -5.81 1.31
N SER A 145 -10.76 -5.33 0.13
CA SER A 145 -10.35 -6.21 -0.98
C SER A 145 -9.13 -7.06 -0.64
N SER A 146 -8.10 -6.45 -0.05
CA SER A 146 -6.89 -7.16 0.39
C SER A 146 -7.16 -8.22 1.47
N ARG A 147 -8.21 -8.05 2.28
CA ARG A 147 -8.63 -9.06 3.27
C ARG A 147 -9.35 -10.24 2.59
N MET A 148 -10.14 -9.99 1.56
CA MET A 148 -10.83 -11.04 0.81
C MET A 148 -9.84 -11.90 0.00
N GLU A 149 -8.87 -11.27 -0.65
CA GLU A 149 -7.81 -11.97 -1.41
C GLU A 149 -6.94 -12.89 -0.54
N ARG A 150 -6.82 -12.60 0.77
CA ARG A 150 -6.07 -13.46 1.71
C ARG A 150 -6.87 -14.64 2.24
N LYS A 151 -8.19 -14.66 2.03
CA LYS A 151 -9.07 -15.74 2.51
C LYS A 151 -9.35 -16.80 1.43
N ASN A 152 -9.04 -16.48 0.17
CA ASN A 152 -9.12 -17.39 -0.97
C ASN A 152 -7.73 -17.93 -1.33
#